data_7e13c6760956d1f0e5c94dc53ea7add3
#
_entry.id   7e13c6760956d1f0e5c94dc53ea7add3
#
_cell.length_a   1.000
_cell.length_b   1.000
_cell.length_c   1.000
_cell.angle_alpha   90.00
_cell.angle_beta   90.00
_cell.angle_gamma   90.00
#
_symmetry.space_group_name_H-M   'P 1'
#
loop_
_entity.id
_entity.type
_entity.pdbx_description
1 polymer ?
#
loop_
_entity_poly.entity_id
_entity_poly.type
_entity_poly.pdbx_seq_one_letter_code
_entity_poly.pdbx_strand_id
1 'polypeptide(L)'
;MQYDIASKVLMEKCRGEILQRFLGIAVLESTILEELPQETVSVKRSDFPILVTDEDGHRQIVLIEIQSSWERHLPLRLLDYRTRHMLRHDVEVVSCILLLRPSHAVVERYVDKEVNYCYRVVRVYDLDAREIIDQQILCLLPFVPLMKHGQELTARADQLIYQSALPRTDKSDMLTVMTIFSGMVSTELSQLLVSRRRDLMIESAAYDLIKQEGLQQGLQEGLQQGLQEGMLREARDAILDIVEVRFGAVPASIGQILNTIEQLAVLKALHRKSAVVQTLDEFKTVLAQAQ
;
A
#
# COMPACT_ATOMS: atom_id res chain seq x y z
N MET A 1 0.53 0.26 0.24
CA MET A 1 0.81 1.18 1.36
C MET A 1 1.84 2.27 1.00
N GLN A 2 3.11 1.93 0.67
CA GLN A 2 4.12 2.98 0.36
C GLN A 2 3.75 3.91 -0.81
N TYR A 3 3.14 3.38 -1.88
CA TYR A 3 2.71 4.21 -3.02
C TYR A 3 1.52 5.13 -2.66
N ASP A 4 0.70 4.79 -1.68
CA ASP A 4 -0.41 5.66 -1.23
C ASP A 4 0.15 6.94 -0.59
N ILE A 5 1.21 6.81 0.23
CA ILE A 5 1.92 7.95 0.81
C ILE A 5 2.57 8.79 -0.28
N ALA A 6 3.28 8.13 -1.20
CA ALA A 6 3.93 8.77 -2.34
C ALA A 6 2.92 9.58 -3.18
N SER A 7 1.76 8.98 -3.46
CA SER A 7 0.68 9.60 -4.21
C SER A 7 0.10 10.82 -3.49
N LYS A 8 -0.07 10.74 -2.16
CA LYS A 8 -0.55 11.89 -1.34
C LYS A 8 0.40 13.07 -1.42
N VAL A 9 1.69 12.83 -1.21
CA VAL A 9 2.70 13.90 -1.28
C VAL A 9 2.73 14.56 -2.66
N LEU A 10 2.64 13.78 -3.74
CA LEU A 10 2.56 14.33 -5.10
C LEU A 10 1.29 15.14 -5.33
N MET A 11 0.14 14.63 -4.90
CA MET A 11 -1.14 15.33 -5.11
C MET A 11 -1.20 16.64 -4.33
N GLU A 12 -0.61 16.72 -3.14
CA GLU A 12 -0.52 17.97 -2.40
C GLU A 12 0.30 19.04 -3.13
N LYS A 13 1.42 18.66 -3.74
CA LYS A 13 2.37 19.59 -4.37
C LYS A 13 2.11 19.83 -5.85
N CYS A 14 1.66 18.82 -6.59
CA CYS A 14 1.70 18.77 -8.04
C CYS A 14 0.32 18.59 -8.71
N ARG A 15 -0.78 18.67 -7.97
CA ARG A 15 -2.13 18.41 -8.49
C ARG A 15 -2.49 19.25 -9.73
N GLY A 16 -2.09 20.52 -9.79
CA GLY A 16 -2.38 21.37 -10.92
C GLY A 16 -1.77 20.84 -12.22
N GLU A 17 -0.49 20.48 -12.20
CA GLU A 17 0.20 19.89 -13.36
C GLU A 17 -0.39 18.51 -13.74
N ILE A 18 -0.73 17.71 -12.77
CA ILE A 18 -1.36 16.40 -12.99
C ILE A 18 -2.72 16.57 -13.67
N LEU A 19 -3.57 17.48 -13.18
CA LEU A 19 -4.86 17.81 -13.77
C LEU A 19 -4.71 18.31 -15.22
N GLN A 20 -3.80 19.23 -15.45
CA GLN A 20 -3.59 19.82 -16.76
C GLN A 20 -2.99 18.83 -17.76
N ARG A 21 -1.91 18.15 -17.39
CA ARG A 21 -1.13 17.32 -18.32
C ARG A 21 -1.71 15.93 -18.53
N PHE A 22 -2.20 15.29 -17.47
CA PHE A 22 -2.76 13.93 -17.58
C PHE A 22 -4.24 13.93 -17.99
N LEU A 23 -4.99 14.95 -17.59
CA LEU A 23 -6.43 14.99 -17.79
C LEU A 23 -6.87 16.07 -18.80
N GLY A 24 -5.97 16.98 -19.20
CA GLY A 24 -6.31 18.10 -20.06
C GLY A 24 -7.33 19.06 -19.44
N ILE A 25 -7.37 19.16 -18.11
CA ILE A 25 -8.27 20.05 -17.38
C ILE A 25 -7.53 21.36 -17.12
N ALA A 26 -8.06 22.47 -17.65
CA ALA A 26 -7.55 23.81 -17.33
C ALA A 26 -7.81 24.13 -15.86
N VAL A 27 -6.79 24.64 -15.16
CA VAL A 27 -6.82 24.90 -13.74
C VAL A 27 -6.35 26.32 -13.46
N LEU A 28 -7.26 27.19 -13.00
CA LEU A 28 -6.90 28.46 -12.39
C LEU A 28 -6.59 28.28 -10.91
N GLU A 29 -7.46 27.57 -10.20
CA GLU A 29 -7.34 27.25 -8.79
C GLU A 29 -7.80 25.83 -8.50
N SER A 30 -7.15 25.16 -7.54
CA SER A 30 -7.54 23.81 -7.13
C SER A 30 -7.32 23.57 -5.64
N THR A 31 -8.26 22.92 -5.01
CA THR A 31 -8.22 22.57 -3.59
C THR A 31 -8.63 21.11 -3.41
N ILE A 32 -7.85 20.34 -2.63
CA ILE A 32 -8.26 18.99 -2.21
C ILE A 32 -9.38 19.16 -1.18
N LEU A 33 -10.51 18.52 -1.44
CA LEU A 33 -11.65 18.58 -0.53
C LEU A 33 -11.42 17.65 0.67
N GLU A 34 -11.97 18.03 1.82
CA GLU A 34 -12.01 17.13 2.97
C GLU A 34 -12.85 15.89 2.66
N GLU A 35 -12.45 14.78 3.26
CA GLU A 35 -13.13 13.51 3.09
C GLU A 35 -14.56 13.57 3.64
N LEU A 36 -15.47 12.88 2.94
CA LEU A 36 -16.85 12.76 3.38
C LEU A 36 -16.93 11.89 4.65
N PRO A 37 -17.77 12.24 5.64
CA PRO A 37 -18.00 11.41 6.82
C PRO A 37 -18.43 10.00 6.41
N GLN A 38 -17.85 8.99 7.05
CA GLN A 38 -18.25 7.61 6.84
C GLN A 38 -19.50 7.31 7.68
N GLU A 39 -20.58 6.94 7.03
CA GLU A 39 -21.79 6.42 7.69
C GLU A 39 -21.68 4.91 8.00
N THR A 40 -20.70 4.20 7.40
CA THR A 40 -20.52 2.75 7.57
C THR A 40 -19.04 2.38 7.64
N VAL A 41 -18.69 1.47 8.54
CA VAL A 41 -17.30 1.01 8.87
C VAL A 41 -16.53 0.37 7.70
N SER A 42 -17.20 0.04 6.58
CA SER A 42 -16.60 -0.74 5.49
C SER A 42 -16.33 0.02 4.18
N VAL A 43 -16.65 1.31 4.09
CA VAL A 43 -16.51 2.05 2.83
C VAL A 43 -15.16 2.75 2.77
N LYS A 44 -14.31 2.32 1.83
CA LYS A 44 -13.05 3.00 1.50
C LYS A 44 -13.35 4.44 1.04
N ARG A 45 -12.41 5.37 1.27
CA ARG A 45 -12.50 6.78 0.87
C ARG A 45 -11.95 6.95 -0.54
N SER A 46 -12.40 7.99 -1.27
CA SER A 46 -11.72 8.38 -2.52
C SER A 46 -10.34 8.93 -2.20
N ASP A 47 -9.36 8.65 -3.06
CA ASP A 47 -8.01 9.11 -2.80
C ASP A 47 -7.93 10.65 -2.81
N PHE A 48 -8.41 11.29 -3.90
CA PHE A 48 -8.26 12.74 -4.07
C PHE A 48 -9.49 13.37 -4.74
N PRO A 49 -10.45 13.88 -3.96
CA PRO A 49 -11.52 14.76 -4.46
C PRO A 49 -10.98 16.21 -4.56
N ILE A 50 -10.83 16.72 -5.77
CA ILE A 50 -10.24 18.04 -6.02
C ILE A 50 -11.31 18.96 -6.58
N LEU A 51 -11.59 20.05 -5.90
CA LEU A 51 -12.40 21.14 -6.44
C LEU A 51 -11.52 21.99 -7.36
N VAL A 52 -11.91 22.11 -8.60
CA VAL A 52 -11.20 22.86 -9.64
C VAL A 52 -12.08 24.02 -10.10
N THR A 53 -11.48 25.19 -10.22
CA THR A 53 -12.08 26.36 -10.88
C THR A 53 -11.26 26.64 -12.13
N ASP A 54 -11.89 26.71 -13.31
CA ASP A 54 -11.22 27.05 -14.57
C ASP A 54 -11.10 28.57 -14.76
N GLU A 55 -10.50 29.00 -15.88
CA GLU A 55 -10.30 30.41 -16.23
C GLU A 55 -11.63 31.17 -16.45
N ASP A 56 -12.69 30.46 -16.84
CA ASP A 56 -14.03 31.01 -17.05
C ASP A 56 -14.86 31.05 -15.77
N GLY A 57 -14.31 30.59 -14.65
CA GLY A 57 -14.97 30.56 -13.35
C GLY A 57 -15.91 29.35 -13.16
N HIS A 58 -15.91 28.37 -14.07
CA HIS A 58 -16.69 27.15 -13.88
C HIS A 58 -16.04 26.26 -12.82
N ARG A 59 -16.89 25.70 -11.96
CA ARG A 59 -16.45 24.82 -10.87
C ARG A 59 -16.84 23.39 -11.15
N GLN A 60 -15.89 22.49 -10.96
CA GLN A 60 -16.11 21.04 -11.04
C GLN A 60 -15.30 20.30 -9.99
N ILE A 61 -15.72 19.11 -9.60
CA ILE A 61 -14.93 18.22 -8.76
C ILE A 61 -14.27 17.16 -9.66
N VAL A 62 -12.97 17.01 -9.54
CA VAL A 62 -12.21 15.93 -10.19
C VAL A 62 -11.85 14.91 -9.12
N LEU A 63 -12.42 13.71 -9.23
CA LEU A 63 -12.05 12.57 -8.40
C LEU A 63 -10.89 11.85 -9.06
N ILE A 64 -9.74 11.84 -8.41
CA ILE A 64 -8.57 11.09 -8.86
C ILE A 64 -8.36 9.91 -7.92
N GLU A 65 -8.40 8.71 -8.47
CA GLU A 65 -8.09 7.46 -7.79
C GLU A 65 -6.76 6.94 -8.35
N ILE A 66 -5.72 6.80 -7.51
CA ILE A 66 -4.41 6.31 -7.92
C ILE A 66 -4.28 4.84 -7.55
N GLN A 67 -4.06 3.97 -8.54
CA GLN A 67 -4.06 2.52 -8.36
C GLN A 67 -2.79 1.89 -8.93
N SER A 68 -2.16 1.04 -8.13
CA SER A 68 -1.02 0.23 -8.58
C SER A 68 -1.44 -0.99 -9.40
N SER A 69 -2.68 -1.47 -9.19
CA SER A 69 -3.25 -2.61 -9.90
C SER A 69 -4.75 -2.41 -10.11
N TRP A 70 -5.30 -3.05 -11.14
CA TRP A 70 -6.74 -2.99 -11.41
C TRP A 70 -7.52 -3.91 -10.48
N GLU A 71 -8.52 -3.38 -9.80
CA GLU A 71 -9.48 -4.14 -8.98
C GLU A 71 -10.85 -4.20 -9.68
N ARG A 72 -11.50 -5.36 -9.68
CA ARG A 72 -12.81 -5.56 -10.34
C ARG A 72 -13.88 -4.57 -9.88
N HIS A 73 -13.87 -4.22 -8.61
CA HIS A 73 -14.89 -3.33 -8.01
C HIS A 73 -14.51 -1.85 -8.02
N LEU A 74 -13.34 -1.51 -8.60
CA LEU A 74 -12.88 -0.13 -8.69
C LEU A 74 -13.87 0.82 -9.37
N PRO A 75 -14.52 0.46 -10.50
CA PRO A 75 -15.51 1.33 -11.13
C PRO A 75 -16.72 1.62 -10.26
N LEU A 76 -17.21 0.63 -9.51
CA LEU A 76 -18.36 0.81 -8.60
C LEU A 76 -18.00 1.69 -7.40
N ARG A 77 -16.80 1.53 -6.87
CA ARG A 77 -16.28 2.37 -5.80
C ARG A 77 -16.17 3.84 -6.24
N LEU A 78 -15.65 4.05 -7.45
CA LEU A 78 -15.54 5.38 -8.03
C LEU A 78 -16.90 6.02 -8.30
N LEU A 79 -17.90 5.23 -8.72
CA LEU A 79 -19.29 5.68 -8.90
C LEU A 79 -19.93 6.10 -7.56
N ASP A 80 -19.71 5.32 -6.50
CA ASP A 80 -20.18 5.65 -5.15
C ASP A 80 -19.59 6.99 -4.69
N TYR A 81 -18.30 7.20 -4.83
CA TYR A 81 -17.66 8.48 -4.49
C TYR A 81 -18.23 9.65 -5.32
N ARG A 82 -18.38 9.44 -6.64
CA ARG A 82 -18.97 10.42 -7.54
C ARG A 82 -20.35 10.85 -7.07
N THR A 83 -21.25 9.90 -6.79
CA THR A 83 -22.63 10.19 -6.39
C THR A 83 -22.69 10.96 -5.06
N ARG A 84 -21.86 10.61 -4.10
CA ARG A 84 -21.78 11.34 -2.81
C ARG A 84 -21.33 12.79 -3.00
N HIS A 85 -20.31 13.03 -3.82
CA HIS A 85 -19.84 14.38 -4.09
C HIS A 85 -20.86 15.20 -4.88
N MET A 86 -21.55 14.60 -5.86
CA MET A 86 -22.65 15.27 -6.58
C MET A 86 -23.78 15.69 -5.65
N LEU A 87 -24.23 14.80 -4.75
CA LEU A 87 -25.29 15.09 -3.79
C LEU A 87 -24.91 16.20 -2.79
N ARG A 88 -23.63 16.29 -2.41
CA ARG A 88 -23.15 17.25 -1.41
C ARG A 88 -22.87 18.63 -1.98
N HIS A 89 -22.32 18.70 -3.18
CA HIS A 89 -21.72 19.95 -3.68
C HIS A 89 -22.50 20.59 -4.84
N ASP A 90 -23.45 19.90 -5.42
CA ASP A 90 -24.26 20.36 -6.56
C ASP A 90 -23.41 20.95 -7.71
N VAL A 91 -22.29 20.29 -8.01
CA VAL A 91 -21.36 20.63 -9.09
C VAL A 91 -21.07 19.41 -9.95
N GLU A 92 -20.60 19.65 -11.17
CA GLU A 92 -20.14 18.57 -12.04
C GLU A 92 -19.00 17.79 -11.40
N VAL A 93 -19.00 16.46 -11.55
CA VAL A 93 -17.96 15.58 -11.04
C VAL A 93 -17.36 14.78 -12.18
N VAL A 94 -16.07 14.93 -12.39
CA VAL A 94 -15.27 14.15 -13.35
C VAL A 94 -14.54 13.06 -12.57
N SER A 95 -14.64 11.81 -13.03
CA SER A 95 -13.98 10.67 -12.38
C SER A 95 -12.79 10.19 -13.20
N CYS A 96 -11.66 9.98 -12.55
CA CYS A 96 -10.41 9.57 -13.17
C CYS A 96 -9.67 8.52 -12.34
N ILE A 97 -9.06 7.56 -13.03
CA ILE A 97 -8.15 6.57 -12.47
C ILE A 97 -6.76 6.81 -13.08
N LEU A 98 -5.75 7.02 -12.24
CA LEU A 98 -4.34 6.96 -12.64
C LEU A 98 -3.82 5.55 -12.35
N LEU A 99 -3.63 4.77 -13.40
CA LEU A 99 -3.15 3.38 -13.28
C LEU A 99 -1.64 3.35 -13.46
N LEU A 100 -0.93 2.93 -12.40
CA LEU A 100 0.53 2.99 -12.33
C LEU A 100 1.22 1.78 -12.99
N ARG A 101 0.57 0.61 -13.03
CA ARG A 101 1.14 -0.63 -13.59
C ARG A 101 0.21 -1.25 -14.62
N PRO A 102 0.76 -1.96 -15.64
CA PRO A 102 -0.04 -2.63 -16.65
C PRO A 102 -1.03 -3.64 -16.04
N SER A 103 -2.24 -3.68 -16.61
CA SER A 103 -3.25 -4.69 -16.29
C SER A 103 -4.09 -4.99 -17.53
N HIS A 104 -4.37 -6.27 -17.77
CA HIS A 104 -5.24 -6.71 -18.87
C HIS A 104 -6.74 -6.62 -18.55
N ALA A 105 -7.09 -6.39 -17.28
CA ALA A 105 -8.48 -6.34 -16.83
C ALA A 105 -9.11 -4.94 -16.89
N VAL A 106 -8.38 -3.94 -17.39
CA VAL A 106 -8.81 -2.53 -17.43
C VAL A 106 -10.04 -2.38 -18.32
N VAL A 107 -11.08 -1.80 -17.74
CA VAL A 107 -12.26 -1.35 -18.47
C VAL A 107 -12.42 0.17 -18.31
N GLU A 108 -12.85 0.86 -19.36
CA GLU A 108 -13.03 2.32 -19.37
C GLU A 108 -14.49 2.74 -19.11
N ARG A 109 -15.34 1.75 -18.94
CA ARG A 109 -16.76 1.94 -18.69
C ARG A 109 -17.31 0.75 -17.92
N TYR A 110 -18.11 1.04 -16.90
CA TYR A 110 -18.91 0.04 -16.21
C TYR A 110 -20.32 0.03 -16.80
N VAL A 111 -20.81 -1.15 -17.17
CA VAL A 111 -22.15 -1.32 -17.73
C VAL A 111 -22.81 -2.54 -17.09
N ASP A 112 -24.01 -2.34 -16.57
CA ASP A 112 -24.94 -3.38 -16.19
C ASP A 112 -26.34 -3.10 -16.78
N LYS A 113 -27.39 -3.72 -16.26
CA LYS A 113 -28.76 -3.56 -16.79
C LYS A 113 -29.34 -2.15 -16.60
N GLU A 114 -28.87 -1.41 -15.59
CA GLU A 114 -29.47 -0.14 -15.16
C GLU A 114 -28.45 1.01 -15.20
N VAL A 115 -27.16 0.71 -15.12
CA VAL A 115 -26.07 1.69 -15.01
C VAL A 115 -25.15 1.62 -16.22
N ASN A 116 -24.92 2.79 -16.83
CA ASN A 116 -23.85 3.00 -17.82
C ASN A 116 -22.98 4.15 -17.33
N TYR A 117 -21.82 3.80 -16.74
CA TYR A 117 -20.93 4.74 -16.11
C TYR A 117 -19.59 4.83 -16.83
N CYS A 118 -19.29 6.03 -17.35
CA CYS A 118 -18.02 6.37 -18.01
C CYS A 118 -17.12 7.14 -17.05
N TYR A 119 -15.83 6.84 -17.11
CA TYR A 119 -14.77 7.51 -16.36
C TYR A 119 -13.49 7.53 -17.19
N ARG A 120 -12.53 8.38 -16.82
CA ARG A 120 -11.24 8.46 -17.50
C ARG A 120 -10.25 7.49 -16.88
N VAL A 121 -9.44 6.82 -17.71
CA VAL A 121 -8.31 6.00 -17.27
C VAL A 121 -7.04 6.53 -17.91
N VAL A 122 -6.15 7.08 -17.09
CA VAL A 122 -4.79 7.45 -17.50
C VAL A 122 -3.87 6.29 -17.16
N ARG A 123 -3.35 5.65 -18.18
CA ARG A 123 -2.34 4.60 -18.06
C ARG A 123 -0.97 5.25 -18.02
N VAL A 124 -0.44 5.49 -16.82
CA VAL A 124 0.85 6.17 -16.66
C VAL A 124 1.96 5.45 -17.42
N TYR A 125 1.93 4.13 -17.45
CA TYR A 125 2.89 3.28 -18.16
C TYR A 125 2.80 3.39 -19.70
N ASP A 126 1.75 3.99 -20.26
CA ASP A 126 1.60 4.24 -21.69
C ASP A 126 2.10 5.62 -22.13
N LEU A 127 2.31 6.53 -21.19
CA LEU A 127 2.87 7.87 -21.46
C LEU A 127 4.37 7.78 -21.77
N ASP A 128 4.87 8.65 -22.63
CA ASP A 128 6.29 8.68 -22.99
C ASP A 128 7.07 9.59 -22.05
N ALA A 129 8.02 9.02 -21.34
CA ALA A 129 8.89 9.76 -20.40
C ALA A 129 9.72 10.84 -21.08
N ARG A 130 10.04 10.70 -22.38
CA ARG A 130 10.81 11.69 -23.15
C ARG A 130 10.11 13.04 -23.20
N GLU A 131 8.80 13.07 -23.39
CA GLU A 131 8.03 14.31 -23.41
C GLU A 131 8.13 15.07 -22.09
N ILE A 132 8.09 14.36 -20.96
CA ILE A 132 8.21 14.95 -19.62
C ILE A 132 9.62 15.49 -19.38
N ILE A 133 10.64 14.76 -19.81
CA ILE A 133 12.06 15.14 -19.69
C ILE A 133 12.38 16.36 -20.56
N ASP A 134 11.94 16.35 -21.83
CA ASP A 134 12.22 17.41 -22.79
C ASP A 134 11.56 18.74 -22.39
N GLN A 135 10.33 18.67 -21.88
CA GLN A 135 9.60 19.84 -21.38
C GLN A 135 9.99 20.22 -19.94
N GLN A 136 10.82 19.43 -19.27
CA GLN A 136 11.28 19.64 -17.89
C GLN A 136 10.11 19.88 -16.90
N ILE A 137 9.03 19.10 -17.03
CA ILE A 137 7.85 19.22 -16.16
C ILE A 137 8.18 18.59 -14.81
N LEU A 138 8.76 19.39 -13.91
CA LEU A 138 9.31 18.93 -12.63
C LEU A 138 8.33 18.06 -11.83
N CYS A 139 7.08 18.50 -11.72
CA CYS A 139 6.04 17.79 -10.95
C CYS A 139 5.70 16.40 -11.50
N LEU A 140 5.99 16.09 -12.76
CA LEU A 140 5.73 14.79 -13.36
C LEU A 140 6.98 13.90 -13.42
N LEU A 141 8.17 14.43 -13.13
CA LEU A 141 9.41 13.63 -13.11
C LEU A 141 9.36 12.42 -12.16
N PRO A 142 8.69 12.47 -10.98
CA PRO A 142 8.56 11.30 -10.12
C PRO A 142 7.85 10.10 -10.77
N PHE A 143 6.99 10.32 -11.77
CA PHE A 143 6.31 9.26 -12.52
C PHE A 143 7.17 8.63 -13.63
N VAL A 144 8.28 9.27 -14.01
CA VAL A 144 9.15 8.82 -15.12
C VAL A 144 9.50 7.33 -15.04
N PRO A 145 9.88 6.75 -13.90
CA PRO A 145 10.23 5.32 -13.83
C PRO A 145 9.10 4.38 -14.30
N LEU A 146 7.85 4.81 -14.19
CA LEU A 146 6.66 4.03 -14.54
C LEU A 146 6.28 4.13 -16.03
N MET A 147 6.80 5.15 -16.74
CA MET A 147 6.42 5.48 -18.11
C MET A 147 7.20 4.65 -19.16
N LYS A 148 6.76 4.68 -20.41
CA LYS A 148 7.55 4.17 -21.55
C LYS A 148 8.91 4.86 -21.59
N HIS A 149 9.98 4.10 -21.82
CA HIS A 149 11.38 4.57 -21.79
C HIS A 149 11.83 5.15 -20.44
N GLY A 150 10.99 5.02 -19.41
CA GLY A 150 11.19 5.70 -18.13
C GLY A 150 12.37 5.15 -17.34
N GLN A 151 12.61 3.82 -17.36
CA GLN A 151 13.71 3.22 -16.62
C GLN A 151 15.08 3.80 -17.05
N GLU A 152 15.29 3.95 -18.36
CA GLU A 152 16.52 4.51 -18.94
C GLU A 152 16.67 6.00 -18.61
N LEU A 153 15.55 6.73 -18.51
CA LEU A 153 15.51 8.16 -18.27
C LEU A 153 15.45 8.55 -16.79
N THR A 154 15.28 7.58 -15.88
CA THR A 154 15.15 7.83 -14.44
C THR A 154 16.35 8.59 -13.87
N ALA A 155 17.57 8.24 -14.30
CA ALA A 155 18.78 8.96 -13.86
C ALA A 155 18.80 10.43 -14.33
N ARG A 156 18.21 10.72 -15.47
CA ARG A 156 18.07 12.10 -15.98
C ARG A 156 17.00 12.85 -15.21
N ALA A 157 15.87 12.21 -14.91
CA ALA A 157 14.80 12.77 -14.06
C ALA A 157 15.32 13.12 -12.66
N ASP A 158 16.06 12.20 -12.02
CA ASP A 158 16.75 12.44 -10.72
C ASP A 158 17.60 13.71 -10.78
N GLN A 159 18.43 13.84 -11.82
CA GLN A 159 19.30 14.99 -11.96
C GLN A 159 18.53 16.30 -12.16
N LEU A 160 17.45 16.30 -12.95
CA LEU A 160 16.61 17.48 -13.17
C LEU A 160 15.96 17.95 -11.86
N ILE A 161 15.40 17.03 -11.05
CA ILE A 161 14.84 17.38 -9.75
C ILE A 161 15.94 17.97 -8.85
N TYR A 162 17.07 17.29 -8.75
CA TYR A 162 18.18 17.71 -7.89
C TYR A 162 18.72 19.10 -8.24
N GLN A 163 18.88 19.41 -9.54
CA GLN A 163 19.41 20.66 -10.04
C GLN A 163 18.37 21.78 -10.13
N SER A 164 17.09 21.47 -9.95
CA SER A 164 16.01 22.48 -10.02
C SER A 164 16.18 23.59 -8.97
N ALA A 165 15.45 24.69 -9.15
CA ALA A 165 15.40 25.78 -8.17
C ALA A 165 14.40 25.54 -7.03
N LEU A 166 13.77 24.35 -6.95
CA LEU A 166 12.82 24.01 -5.91
C LEU A 166 13.45 24.07 -4.50
N PRO A 167 12.65 24.33 -3.46
CA PRO A 167 13.08 24.18 -2.07
C PRO A 167 13.63 22.78 -1.80
N ARG A 168 14.57 22.68 -0.86
CA ARG A 168 15.23 21.40 -0.52
C ARG A 168 14.23 20.32 -0.09
N THR A 169 13.21 20.71 0.67
CA THR A 169 12.11 19.83 1.10
C THR A 169 11.32 19.26 -0.08
N ASP A 170 11.00 20.10 -1.08
CA ASP A 170 10.25 19.65 -2.26
C ASP A 170 11.07 18.69 -3.13
N LYS A 171 12.37 18.96 -3.30
CA LYS A 171 13.30 18.01 -3.94
C LYS A 171 13.36 16.69 -3.21
N SER A 172 13.46 16.74 -1.88
CA SER A 172 13.48 15.55 -1.03
C SER A 172 12.23 14.69 -1.23
N ASP A 173 11.06 15.31 -1.17
CA ASP A 173 9.79 14.63 -1.35
C ASP A 173 9.67 14.01 -2.75
N MET A 174 9.99 14.78 -3.81
CA MET A 174 9.91 14.29 -5.19
C MET A 174 10.88 13.14 -5.46
N LEU A 175 12.10 13.20 -4.94
CA LEU A 175 13.11 12.13 -5.08
C LEU A 175 12.71 10.88 -4.29
N THR A 176 12.11 11.05 -3.12
CA THR A 176 11.58 9.93 -2.32
C THR A 176 10.44 9.24 -3.05
N VAL A 177 9.49 10.01 -3.59
CA VAL A 177 8.37 9.48 -4.39
C VAL A 177 8.87 8.75 -5.62
N MET A 178 9.81 9.34 -6.38
CA MET A 178 10.41 8.71 -7.56
C MET A 178 11.10 7.39 -7.21
N THR A 179 11.76 7.33 -6.07
CA THR A 179 12.41 6.11 -5.57
C THR A 179 11.40 5.01 -5.26
N ILE A 180 10.28 5.35 -4.65
CA ILE A 180 9.17 4.42 -4.37
C ILE A 180 8.57 3.89 -5.67
N PHE A 181 8.28 4.76 -6.61
CA PHE A 181 7.75 4.37 -7.92
C PHE A 181 8.75 3.53 -8.72
N SER A 182 10.05 3.85 -8.64
CA SER A 182 11.11 3.01 -9.22
C SER A 182 11.10 1.59 -8.66
N GLY A 183 10.87 1.41 -7.36
CA GLY A 183 10.75 0.10 -6.70
C GLY A 183 9.58 -0.74 -7.18
N MET A 184 8.54 -0.12 -7.76
CA MET A 184 7.43 -0.84 -8.39
C MET A 184 7.83 -1.50 -9.72
N VAL A 185 8.93 -1.08 -10.34
CA VAL A 185 9.41 -1.52 -11.66
C VAL A 185 10.71 -2.30 -11.54
N SER A 186 11.67 -1.79 -10.75
CA SER A 186 12.98 -2.43 -10.51
C SER A 186 13.50 -2.09 -9.12
N THR A 187 13.81 -3.13 -8.35
CA THR A 187 14.44 -2.99 -7.03
C THR A 187 15.84 -2.38 -7.14
N GLU A 188 16.59 -2.75 -8.17
CA GLU A 188 17.97 -2.27 -8.42
C GLU A 188 17.96 -0.75 -8.70
N LEU A 189 16.96 -0.29 -9.49
CA LEU A 189 16.80 1.14 -9.80
C LEU A 189 16.47 1.94 -8.54
N SER A 190 15.57 1.44 -7.70
CA SER A 190 15.23 2.05 -6.43
C SER A 190 16.44 2.14 -5.49
N GLN A 191 17.21 1.05 -5.36
CA GLN A 191 18.44 1.02 -4.55
C GLN A 191 19.50 2.00 -5.05
N LEU A 192 19.65 2.12 -6.37
CA LEU A 192 20.56 3.09 -6.98
C LEU A 192 20.17 4.53 -6.61
N LEU A 193 18.90 4.89 -6.67
CA LEU A 193 18.42 6.23 -6.29
C LEU A 193 18.65 6.50 -4.81
N VAL A 194 18.33 5.55 -3.93
CA VAL A 194 18.62 5.66 -2.49
C VAL A 194 20.10 5.89 -2.25
N SER A 195 21.00 5.14 -2.91
CA SER A 195 22.44 5.29 -2.72
C SER A 195 22.97 6.66 -3.12
N ARG A 196 22.35 7.29 -4.13
CA ARG A 196 22.75 8.61 -4.65
C ARG A 196 22.25 9.79 -3.82
N ARG A 197 21.08 9.68 -3.20
CA ARG A 197 20.34 10.81 -2.61
C ARG A 197 19.89 10.59 -1.17
N ARG A 198 20.44 9.62 -0.48
CA ARG A 198 20.02 9.23 0.87
C ARG A 198 20.01 10.41 1.85
N ASP A 199 21.02 11.25 1.79
CA ASP A 199 21.17 12.43 2.63
C ASP A 199 20.06 13.47 2.44
N LEU A 200 19.56 13.59 1.23
CA LEU A 200 18.45 14.47 0.89
C LEU A 200 17.10 13.82 1.22
N MET A 201 16.92 12.53 0.89
CA MET A 201 15.65 11.81 1.09
C MET A 201 15.24 11.71 2.57
N ILE A 202 16.19 11.67 3.50
CA ILE A 202 15.93 11.65 4.95
C ILE A 202 15.13 12.88 5.41
N GLU A 203 15.17 13.99 4.68
CA GLU A 203 14.42 15.21 4.97
C GLU A 203 12.99 15.19 4.39
N SER A 204 12.58 14.10 3.74
CA SER A 204 11.26 13.97 3.12
C SER A 204 10.20 13.59 4.14
N ALA A 205 9.07 14.30 4.11
CA ALA A 205 7.87 13.91 4.88
C ALA A 205 7.38 12.51 4.49
N ALA A 206 7.48 12.13 3.19
CA ALA A 206 7.16 10.78 2.73
C ALA A 206 8.09 9.73 3.35
N TYR A 207 9.39 10.01 3.47
CA TYR A 207 10.36 9.12 4.10
C TYR A 207 10.02 8.87 5.57
N ASP A 208 9.72 9.93 6.33
CA ASP A 208 9.36 9.82 7.75
C ASP A 208 8.08 9.01 7.96
N LEU A 209 7.05 9.25 7.14
CA LEU A 209 5.80 8.48 7.19
C LEU A 209 6.04 7.00 6.90
N ILE A 210 6.80 6.67 5.84
CA ILE A 210 7.12 5.27 5.49
C ILE A 210 7.92 4.60 6.60
N LYS A 211 8.87 5.31 7.20
CA LYS A 211 9.67 4.80 8.32
C LYS A 211 8.78 4.52 9.54
N GLN A 212 7.85 5.41 9.86
CA GLN A 212 6.91 5.21 10.96
C GLN A 212 5.98 4.02 10.71
N GLU A 213 5.40 3.90 9.50
CA GLU A 213 4.57 2.75 9.14
C GLU A 213 5.36 1.44 9.21
N GLY A 214 6.58 1.41 8.68
CA GLY A 214 7.44 0.23 8.73
C GLY A 214 7.78 -0.18 10.17
N LEU A 215 8.06 0.80 11.05
CA LEU A 215 8.30 0.54 12.47
C LEU A 215 7.05 -0.01 13.17
N GLN A 216 5.88 0.59 12.91
CA GLN A 216 4.62 0.14 13.49
C GLN A 216 4.23 -1.26 13.00
N GLN A 217 4.40 -1.53 11.70
CA GLN A 217 4.15 -2.86 11.14
C GLN A 217 5.10 -3.90 11.74
N GLY A 218 6.41 -3.61 11.79
CA GLY A 218 7.40 -4.52 12.39
C GLY A 218 7.13 -4.80 13.86
N LEU A 219 6.69 -3.78 14.63
CA LEU A 219 6.29 -3.94 16.03
C LEU A 219 5.05 -4.85 16.16
N GLN A 220 4.03 -4.64 15.30
CA GLN A 220 2.82 -5.44 15.30
C GLN A 220 3.09 -6.90 14.91
N GLU A 221 3.88 -7.13 13.86
CA GLU A 221 4.30 -8.47 13.43
C GLU A 221 5.13 -9.16 14.52
N GLY A 222 6.10 -8.47 15.11
CA GLY A 222 6.90 -9.00 16.21
C GLY A 222 6.08 -9.35 17.45
N LEU A 223 5.10 -8.51 17.80
CA LEU A 223 4.17 -8.78 18.90
C LEU A 223 3.32 -10.01 18.62
N GLN A 224 2.78 -10.14 17.41
CA GLN A 224 1.95 -11.28 17.00
C GLN A 224 2.76 -12.58 16.99
N GLN A 225 3.97 -12.55 16.45
CA GLN A 225 4.89 -13.70 16.46
C GLN A 225 5.26 -14.09 17.89
N GLY A 226 5.67 -13.14 18.72
CA GLY A 226 6.01 -13.39 20.11
C GLY A 226 4.86 -13.93 20.94
N LEU A 227 3.61 -13.47 20.69
CA LEU A 227 2.41 -14.02 21.34
C LEU A 227 2.15 -15.48 20.90
N GLN A 228 2.28 -15.76 19.61
CA GLN A 228 2.11 -17.12 19.09
C GLN A 228 3.18 -18.08 19.62
N GLU A 229 4.45 -17.68 19.59
CA GLU A 229 5.55 -18.47 20.17
C GLU A 229 5.37 -18.69 21.68
N GLY A 230 4.97 -17.65 22.41
CA GLY A 230 4.66 -17.73 23.83
C GLY A 230 3.53 -18.74 24.14
N MET A 231 2.45 -18.70 23.36
CA MET A 231 1.35 -19.66 23.51
C MET A 231 1.79 -21.11 23.21
N LEU A 232 2.63 -21.33 22.20
CA LEU A 232 3.16 -22.66 21.89
C LEU A 232 4.09 -23.16 23.00
N ARG A 233 4.96 -22.30 23.50
CA ARG A 233 5.88 -22.62 24.60
C ARG A 233 5.11 -22.98 25.86
N GLU A 234 4.19 -22.14 26.29
CA GLU A 234 3.33 -22.38 27.46
C GLU A 234 2.56 -23.71 27.33
N ALA A 235 2.00 -24.01 26.16
CA ALA A 235 1.30 -25.26 25.94
C ALA A 235 2.23 -26.49 26.04
N ARG A 236 3.46 -26.39 25.58
CA ARG A 236 4.48 -27.45 25.72
C ARG A 236 4.92 -27.64 27.14
N ASP A 237 5.19 -26.57 27.85
CA ASP A 237 5.61 -26.59 29.27
C ASP A 237 4.51 -27.19 30.13
N ALA A 238 3.23 -26.80 29.93
CA ALA A 238 2.09 -27.35 30.64
C ALA A 238 1.91 -28.90 30.41
N ILE A 239 2.24 -29.39 29.21
CA ILE A 239 2.23 -30.85 28.95
C ILE A 239 3.35 -31.53 29.73
N LEU A 240 4.58 -30.97 29.70
CA LEU A 240 5.72 -31.55 30.42
C LEU A 240 5.48 -31.58 31.93
N ASP A 241 4.94 -30.49 32.50
CA ASP A 241 4.59 -30.42 33.93
C ASP A 241 3.58 -31.53 34.34
N ILE A 242 2.54 -31.71 33.57
CA ILE A 242 1.54 -32.79 33.87
C ILE A 242 2.20 -34.19 33.79
N VAL A 243 3.01 -34.42 32.75
CA VAL A 243 3.69 -35.71 32.56
C VAL A 243 4.68 -35.95 33.69
N GLU A 244 5.41 -34.94 34.14
CA GLU A 244 6.34 -35.04 35.28
C GLU A 244 5.62 -35.33 36.61
N VAL A 245 4.55 -34.61 36.93
CA VAL A 245 3.77 -34.80 38.16
C VAL A 245 3.14 -36.17 38.19
N ARG A 246 2.66 -36.72 37.08
CA ARG A 246 1.94 -37.97 37.03
C ARG A 246 2.82 -39.23 36.93
N PHE A 247 3.94 -39.11 36.21
CA PHE A 247 4.78 -40.26 35.85
C PHE A 247 6.24 -40.15 36.31
N GLY A 248 6.63 -39.04 36.96
CA GLY A 248 8.01 -38.80 37.38
C GLY A 248 8.86 -38.22 36.28
N ALA A 249 10.16 -38.52 36.27
CA ALA A 249 11.11 -37.93 35.34
C ALA A 249 10.70 -38.06 33.85
N VAL A 250 10.62 -36.94 33.13
CA VAL A 250 10.22 -36.91 31.74
C VAL A 250 11.41 -37.21 30.83
N PRO A 251 11.33 -38.25 29.97
CA PRO A 251 12.37 -38.49 28.97
C PRO A 251 12.58 -37.30 28.04
N ALA A 252 13.83 -36.93 27.77
CA ALA A 252 14.17 -35.80 26.88
C ALA A 252 13.55 -35.91 25.48
N SER A 253 13.30 -37.14 25.00
CA SER A 253 12.65 -37.40 23.72
C SER A 253 11.23 -36.83 23.62
N ILE A 254 10.49 -36.74 24.72
CA ILE A 254 9.12 -36.16 24.75
C ILE A 254 9.22 -34.64 24.47
N GLY A 255 10.12 -33.95 25.16
CA GLY A 255 10.32 -32.53 24.94
C GLY A 255 10.80 -32.21 23.49
N GLN A 256 11.68 -33.05 22.95
CA GLN A 256 12.13 -32.91 21.56
C GLN A 256 10.97 -33.02 20.56
N ILE A 257 10.09 -34.03 20.73
CA ILE A 257 8.92 -34.17 19.85
C ILE A 257 7.94 -33.03 20.02
N LEU A 258 7.64 -32.62 21.24
CA LEU A 258 6.74 -31.47 21.49
C LEU A 258 7.24 -30.18 20.83
N ASN A 259 8.54 -29.99 20.76
CA ASN A 259 9.15 -28.81 20.11
C ASN A 259 8.96 -28.80 18.59
N THR A 260 8.72 -29.93 17.94
CA THR A 260 8.43 -29.99 16.49
C THR A 260 6.99 -29.67 16.15
N ILE A 261 6.09 -29.63 17.16
CA ILE A 261 4.66 -29.37 16.92
C ILE A 261 4.41 -27.86 16.94
N GLU A 262 4.04 -27.29 15.78
CA GLU A 262 3.76 -25.86 15.60
C GLU A 262 2.26 -25.51 15.70
N GLN A 263 1.40 -26.51 15.77
CA GLN A 263 -0.04 -26.31 15.83
C GLN A 263 -0.53 -26.27 17.29
N LEU A 264 -0.96 -25.10 17.75
CA LEU A 264 -1.49 -24.91 19.10
C LEU A 264 -2.68 -25.85 19.41
N ALA A 265 -3.52 -26.12 18.41
CA ALA A 265 -4.66 -27.03 18.58
C ALA A 265 -4.22 -28.47 18.94
N VAL A 266 -3.14 -28.94 18.30
CA VAL A 266 -2.54 -30.27 18.58
C VAL A 266 -1.95 -30.31 19.99
N LEU A 267 -1.20 -29.29 20.38
CA LEU A 267 -0.65 -29.19 21.74
C LEU A 267 -1.76 -29.15 22.79
N LYS A 268 -2.86 -28.42 22.58
CA LYS A 268 -4.02 -28.41 23.48
C LYS A 268 -4.71 -29.79 23.57
N ALA A 269 -4.76 -30.55 22.48
CA ALA A 269 -5.27 -31.91 22.49
C ALA A 269 -4.36 -32.87 23.29
N LEU A 270 -3.03 -32.75 23.08
CA LEU A 270 -2.03 -33.51 23.82
C LEU A 270 -2.04 -33.19 25.33
N HIS A 271 -2.21 -31.91 25.68
CA HIS A 271 -2.36 -31.48 27.07
C HIS A 271 -3.54 -32.15 27.75
N ARG A 272 -4.71 -32.20 27.09
CA ARG A 272 -5.89 -32.94 27.65
C ARG A 272 -5.61 -34.44 27.76
N LYS A 273 -4.91 -35.02 26.77
CA LYS A 273 -4.56 -36.45 26.80
C LYS A 273 -3.55 -36.77 27.90
N SER A 274 -2.53 -35.91 28.13
CA SER A 274 -1.56 -36.10 29.21
C SER A 274 -2.22 -36.19 30.61
N ALA A 275 -3.38 -35.52 30.77
CA ALA A 275 -4.12 -35.56 32.01
C ALA A 275 -4.90 -36.88 32.27
N VAL A 276 -5.25 -37.66 31.22
CA VAL A 276 -6.17 -38.83 31.35
C VAL A 276 -5.52 -40.17 31.04
N VAL A 277 -4.41 -40.25 30.30
CA VAL A 277 -3.69 -41.52 30.02
C VAL A 277 -3.22 -42.20 31.33
N GLN A 278 -3.18 -43.52 31.35
CA GLN A 278 -2.85 -44.25 32.58
C GLN A 278 -1.35 -44.51 32.74
N THR A 279 -0.60 -44.54 31.65
CA THR A 279 0.84 -44.81 31.66
C THR A 279 1.63 -43.85 30.75
N LEU A 280 2.94 -43.69 31.03
CA LEU A 280 3.82 -42.90 30.20
C LEU A 280 3.96 -43.47 28.76
N ASP A 281 3.90 -44.78 28.59
CA ASP A 281 4.00 -45.41 27.28
C ASP A 281 2.75 -45.22 26.43
N GLU A 282 1.57 -45.16 27.07
CA GLU A 282 0.34 -44.75 26.41
C GLU A 282 0.44 -43.27 25.92
N PHE A 283 1.00 -42.39 26.73
CA PHE A 283 1.24 -41.01 26.32
C PHE A 283 2.21 -40.90 25.13
N LYS A 284 3.32 -41.68 25.14
CA LYS A 284 4.27 -41.72 24.01
C LYS A 284 3.58 -42.19 22.73
N THR A 285 2.66 -43.16 22.81
CA THR A 285 1.91 -43.63 21.65
C THR A 285 1.03 -42.52 21.07
N VAL A 286 0.30 -41.79 21.92
CA VAL A 286 -0.53 -40.67 21.52
C VAL A 286 0.33 -39.53 20.90
N LEU A 287 1.48 -39.25 21.48
CA LEU A 287 2.40 -38.24 21.00
C LEU A 287 2.97 -38.58 19.60
N ALA A 288 3.30 -39.87 19.37
CA ALA A 288 3.79 -40.31 18.05
C ALA A 288 2.70 -40.24 16.94
N GLN A 289 1.42 -40.30 17.29
CA GLN A 289 0.31 -40.16 16.35
C GLN A 289 -0.02 -38.68 16.03
N ALA A 290 0.53 -37.74 16.78
CA ALA A 290 0.27 -36.31 16.65
C ALA A 290 1.32 -35.60 15.82
N GLN A 291 2.34 -36.28 15.31
CA GLN A 291 3.32 -35.79 14.36
C GLN A 291 2.78 -35.84 12.92
#